data_7d38c824a96194b5e88c43cdcd36e55f
#
_entry.id   7d38c824a96194b5e88c43cdcd36e55f
#
_cell.length_a   1.000
_cell.length_b   1.000
_cell.length_c   1.000
_cell.angle_alpha   90.00
_cell.angle_beta   90.00
_cell.angle_gamma   90.00
#
_symmetry.space_group_name_H-M   'P 1'
#
loop_
_entity.id
_entity.type
_entity.pdbx_description
1 polymer ?
#
loop_
_entity_poly.entity_id
_entity_poly.type
_entity_poly.pdbx_seq_one_letter_code
_entity_poly.pdbx_strand_id
1 'polypeptide(L)'
;MDSKFEHIEENGIKYLVHPKDSIFAGMKIRENPEDAFNNAIKRGLKNPDDWMYMYSENNKDYFKNYYTRNYKSFPQFGIKENIKNRFKER
;
A
#
# COMPACT_ATOMS: atom_id res chain seq x y z
N MET A 1 26.83 7.98 6.77
CA MET A 1 25.72 8.44 6.88
C MET A 1 24.68 7.52 6.77
N ASP A 2 23.91 7.40 7.63
CA ASP A 2 22.92 6.46 7.64
C ASP A 2 21.67 6.92 7.06
N SER A 3 21.31 6.33 5.97
CA SER A 3 20.07 6.65 5.36
C SER A 3 19.04 5.76 5.96
N LYS A 4 18.26 6.30 6.83
CA LYS A 4 17.26 5.49 7.51
C LYS A 4 15.88 5.78 7.03
N PHE A 5 15.06 4.74 7.01
CA PHE A 5 13.65 4.91 6.71
C PHE A 5 12.97 5.65 7.84
N GLU A 6 12.02 6.48 7.49
CA GLU A 6 11.24 7.20 8.47
C GLU A 6 9.96 6.42 8.73
N HIS A 7 9.57 6.35 10.00
CA HIS A 7 8.33 5.64 10.36
C HIS A 7 7.21 6.65 10.51
N ILE A 8 6.13 6.45 9.77
CA ILE A 8 4.96 7.32 9.88
C ILE A 8 3.71 6.46 9.96
N GLU A 9 2.62 7.10 10.32
CA GLU A 9 1.34 6.41 10.37
C GLU A 9 0.29 7.31 9.78
N GLU A 10 -0.49 6.79 8.83
CA GLU A 10 -1.56 7.55 8.19
C GLU A 10 -2.78 6.67 8.07
N ASN A 11 -3.91 7.19 8.53
CA ASN A 11 -5.18 6.47 8.44
C ASN A 11 -5.11 5.08 9.05
N GLY A 12 -4.35 4.95 10.14
CA GLY A 12 -4.24 3.68 10.85
C GLY A 12 -3.26 2.71 10.25
N ILE A 13 -2.56 3.09 9.19
CA ILE A 13 -1.59 2.21 8.54
C ILE A 13 -0.19 2.75 8.81
N LYS A 14 0.69 1.85 9.23
CA LYS A 14 2.07 2.22 9.50
C LYS A 14 2.93 2.03 8.28
N TYR A 15 3.72 3.04 7.95
CA TYR A 15 4.57 3.03 6.77
C TYR A 15 6.02 3.31 7.09
N LEU A 16 6.87 2.85 6.20
CA LEU A 16 8.27 3.24 6.16
C LEU A 16 8.42 4.14 4.95
N VAL A 17 9.07 5.28 5.12
CA VAL A 17 9.28 6.22 4.03
C VAL A 17 10.75 6.20 3.65
N HIS A 18 11.03 6.04 2.36
CA HIS A 18 12.39 6.03 1.87
C HIS A 18 13.09 7.35 2.16
N PRO A 19 14.36 7.31 2.58
CA PRO A 19 15.09 8.54 2.91
C PRO A 19 15.36 9.39 1.68
N LYS A 20 15.71 10.65 1.94
CA LYS A 20 15.89 11.61 0.86
C LYS A 20 16.99 11.25 -0.12
N ASP A 21 17.99 10.54 0.35
CA ASP A 21 19.11 10.17 -0.53
C ASP A 21 18.90 8.85 -1.22
N SER A 22 17.74 8.26 -1.08
CA SER A 22 17.40 7.05 -1.83
C SER A 22 16.91 7.43 -3.21
N ILE A 23 17.13 6.54 -4.18
CA ILE A 23 16.57 6.76 -5.51
C ILE A 23 15.04 6.70 -5.45
N PHE A 24 14.50 6.13 -4.37
CA PHE A 24 13.06 6.07 -4.18
C PHE A 24 12.59 7.07 -3.12
N ALA A 25 13.30 8.17 -2.98
CA ALA A 25 13.02 9.14 -1.92
C ALA A 25 11.53 9.46 -1.82
N GLY A 26 11.01 9.42 -0.62
CA GLY A 26 9.62 9.76 -0.38
C GLY A 26 8.62 8.65 -0.62
N MET A 27 9.05 7.55 -1.22
CA MET A 27 8.15 6.44 -1.47
C MET A 27 7.79 5.77 -0.17
N LYS A 28 6.51 5.45 0.00
CA LYS A 28 6.02 4.82 1.22
C LYS A 28 5.79 3.34 1.01
N ILE A 29 6.21 2.53 1.96
CA ILE A 29 5.91 1.10 1.95
C ILE A 29 5.35 0.75 3.31
N ARG A 30 4.37 -0.15 3.35
CA ARG A 30 3.79 -0.57 4.61
C ARG A 30 4.84 -1.29 5.44
N GLU A 31 4.84 -1.06 6.74
CA GLU A 31 5.73 -1.79 7.62
C GLU A 31 5.45 -3.28 7.56
N ASN A 32 4.18 -3.63 7.37
CA ASN A 32 3.79 -5.04 7.29
C ASN A 32 3.18 -5.32 5.94
N PRO A 33 3.96 -5.82 4.98
CA PRO A 33 3.43 -6.10 3.64
C PRO A 33 2.31 -7.13 3.64
N GLU A 34 2.26 -7.98 4.65
CA GLU A 34 1.21 -8.98 4.72
C GLU A 34 -0.16 -8.34 4.80
N ASP A 35 -0.26 -7.19 5.46
CA ASP A 35 -1.52 -6.48 5.54
C ASP A 35 -1.95 -5.99 4.15
N ALA A 36 -0.97 -5.59 3.33
CA ALA A 36 -1.28 -5.16 1.98
C ALA A 36 -1.80 -6.34 1.16
N PHE A 37 -1.18 -7.51 1.32
CA PHE A 37 -1.64 -8.70 0.62
C PHE A 37 -3.04 -9.10 1.06
N ASN A 38 -3.29 -9.08 2.36
CA ASN A 38 -4.61 -9.44 2.86
C ASN A 38 -5.68 -8.51 2.30
N ASN A 39 -5.37 -7.23 2.23
CA ASN A 39 -6.30 -6.28 1.67
C ASN A 39 -6.53 -6.53 0.18
N ALA A 40 -5.46 -6.80 -0.55
CA ALA A 40 -5.57 -7.06 -1.99
C ALA A 40 -6.36 -8.32 -2.28
N ILE A 41 -6.10 -9.37 -1.51
CA ILE A 41 -6.82 -10.63 -1.70
C ILE A 41 -8.29 -10.43 -1.45
N LYS A 42 -8.61 -9.69 -0.41
CA LYS A 42 -9.99 -9.39 -0.07
C LYS A 42 -10.68 -8.66 -1.21
N ARG A 43 -9.94 -7.87 -1.97
CA ARG A 43 -10.49 -7.08 -3.04
C ARG A 43 -10.32 -7.70 -4.42
N GLY A 44 -9.90 -8.96 -4.47
CA GLY A 44 -9.90 -9.69 -5.73
C GLY A 44 -8.57 -10.10 -6.30
N LEU A 45 -7.48 -9.89 -5.58
CA LEU A 45 -6.18 -10.35 -6.08
C LEU A 45 -6.17 -11.87 -6.11
N LYS A 46 -5.86 -12.42 -7.27
CA LYS A 46 -5.76 -13.86 -7.44
C LYS A 46 -4.31 -14.25 -7.60
N ASN A 47 -4.00 -15.47 -7.15
CA ASN A 47 -2.65 -15.99 -7.25
C ASN A 47 -1.65 -15.06 -6.59
N PRO A 48 -1.85 -14.79 -5.29
CA PRO A 48 -0.97 -13.81 -4.61
C PRO A 48 0.51 -14.18 -4.66
N ASP A 49 0.82 -15.46 -4.81
CA ASP A 49 2.22 -15.87 -4.89
C ASP A 49 2.91 -15.36 -6.15
N ASP A 50 2.13 -14.95 -7.15
CA ASP A 50 2.70 -14.42 -8.39
C ASP A 50 2.99 -12.93 -8.30
N TRP A 51 2.65 -12.31 -7.20
CA TRP A 51 2.76 -10.86 -7.06
C TRP A 51 3.64 -10.48 -5.88
N MET A 52 4.30 -9.32 -6.00
CA MET A 52 5.07 -8.79 -4.91
C MET A 52 4.54 -7.40 -4.58
N TYR A 53 4.50 -7.09 -3.30
CA TYR A 53 4.10 -5.77 -2.87
C TYR A 53 5.22 -4.79 -3.15
N MET A 54 4.90 -3.65 -3.74
CA MET A 54 5.91 -2.67 -4.11
C MET A 54 5.89 -1.44 -3.22
N TYR A 55 4.75 -0.78 -3.12
CA TYR A 55 4.64 0.44 -2.35
C TYR A 55 3.19 0.86 -2.24
N SER A 56 2.94 1.93 -1.46
CA SER A 56 1.60 2.48 -1.32
C SER A 56 1.63 3.96 -1.66
N GLU A 57 0.58 4.41 -2.31
CA GLU A 57 0.47 5.80 -2.70
C GLU A 57 -0.97 6.14 -2.98
N ASN A 58 -1.40 7.32 -2.54
CA ASN A 58 -2.78 7.78 -2.77
C ASN A 58 -3.82 6.79 -2.29
N ASN A 59 -3.57 6.22 -1.11
CA ASN A 59 -4.50 5.28 -0.46
C ASN A 59 -4.69 4.00 -1.25
N LYS A 60 -3.67 3.62 -2.01
CA LYS A 60 -3.67 2.37 -2.75
C LYS A 60 -2.40 1.60 -2.49
N ASP A 61 -2.48 0.27 -2.55
CA ASP A 61 -1.32 -0.59 -2.46
C ASP A 61 -1.00 -1.08 -3.87
N TYR A 62 0.27 -0.98 -4.26
CA TYR A 62 0.70 -1.37 -5.60
C TYR A 62 1.48 -2.66 -5.56
N PHE A 63 1.17 -3.53 -6.50
CA PHE A 63 1.81 -4.83 -6.63
C PHE A 63 2.35 -5.01 -8.04
N LYS A 64 3.41 -5.80 -8.15
CA LYS A 64 4.00 -6.10 -9.45
C LYS A 64 4.05 -7.60 -9.63
N ASN A 65 3.65 -8.05 -10.81
CA ASN A 65 3.67 -9.48 -11.11
C ASN A 65 5.10 -9.94 -11.39
N TYR A 66 5.50 -11.05 -10.79
CA TYR A 66 6.84 -11.58 -10.97
C TYR A 66 7.13 -11.95 -12.42
N TYR A 67 6.12 -12.43 -13.11
CA TYR A 67 6.31 -12.98 -14.45
C TYR A 67 6.03 -12.00 -15.56
N THR A 68 4.89 -11.33 -15.50
CA THR A 68 4.51 -10.41 -16.55
C THR A 68 5.08 -9.03 -16.34
N ARG A 69 5.51 -8.72 -15.12
CA ARG A 69 6.06 -7.42 -14.73
C ARG A 69 5.02 -6.31 -14.77
N ASN A 70 3.75 -6.66 -14.88
CA ASN A 70 2.67 -5.69 -14.87
C ASN A 70 2.36 -5.25 -13.44
N TYR A 71 1.85 -4.03 -13.31
CA TYR A 71 1.45 -3.51 -12.01
C TYR A 71 -0.06 -3.58 -11.85
N LYS A 72 -0.48 -3.72 -10.61
CA LYS A 72 -1.88 -3.70 -10.27
C LYS A 72 -2.00 -3.03 -8.92
N SER A 73 -3.04 -2.23 -8.73
CA SER A 73 -3.22 -1.56 -7.44
C SER A 73 -4.60 -1.85 -6.90
N PHE A 74 -4.69 -1.77 -5.56
CA PHE A 74 -5.95 -1.98 -4.87
C PHE A 74 -6.14 -0.87 -3.86
N PRO A 75 -7.34 -0.34 -3.72
CA PRO A 75 -7.58 0.70 -2.72
C PRO A 75 -7.43 0.11 -1.32
N GLN A 76 -6.87 0.91 -0.43
CA GLN A 76 -6.70 0.48 0.95
C GLN A 76 -8.03 0.50 1.69
N PHE A 77 -8.94 1.35 1.25
CA PHE A 77 -10.25 1.47 1.87
C PHE A 77 -11.31 1.33 0.78
N GLY A 78 -12.38 0.65 1.11
CA GLY A 78 -13.44 0.44 0.15
C GLY A 78 -14.25 1.70 -0.05
N ILE A 79 -14.79 1.85 -1.25
CA ILE A 79 -15.66 2.98 -1.55
C ILE A 79 -16.84 3.00 -0.61
N LYS A 80 -17.34 1.82 -0.31
CA LYS A 80 -18.46 1.69 0.58
C LYS A 80 -18.16 2.24 1.96
N GLU A 81 -16.93 2.01 2.42
CA GLU A 81 -16.52 2.49 3.72
C GLU A 81 -16.45 4.01 3.75
N ASN A 82 -15.95 4.60 2.68
CA ASN A 82 -15.86 6.04 2.57
C ASN A 82 -17.24 6.67 2.50
N ILE A 83 -18.11 6.09 1.71
CA ILE A 83 -19.46 6.60 1.57
C ILE A 83 -20.20 6.50 2.89
N LYS A 84 -20.00 5.40 3.58
CA LYS A 84 -20.65 5.19 4.84
C LYS A 84 -20.26 6.26 5.85
N ASN A 85 -18.99 6.59 5.91
CA ASN A 85 -18.54 7.63 6.81
C ASN A 85 -19.16 8.97 6.46
N ARG A 86 -19.27 9.23 5.18
CA ARG A 86 -19.85 10.46 4.73
C ARG A 86 -21.31 10.57 5.11
N PHE A 87 -22.04 9.48 4.89
CA PHE A 87 -23.45 9.48 5.20
C PHE A 87 -23.73 9.57 6.67
N LYS A 88 -22.85 9.06 7.48
CA LYS A 88 -23.05 9.14 8.91
C LYS A 88 -23.09 10.56 9.42
N GLU A 89 -22.46 11.43 8.70
CA GLU A 89 -22.41 12.80 9.12
C GLU A 89 -23.69 13.56 8.85
N ARG A 90 -24.61 12.97 8.14
CA ARG A 90 -25.89 13.62 7.92
C ARG A 90 -26.84 13.37 9.07
#